data_833a1a9f0a8643b94dec8ec44136a1fe
#
_entry.id   833a1a9f0a8643b94dec8ec44136a1fe
#
_cell.length_a   1.000
_cell.length_b   1.000
_cell.length_c   1.000
_cell.angle_alpha   90.00
_cell.angle_beta   90.00
_cell.angle_gamma   90.00
#
_symmetry.space_group_name_H-M   'P 1'
#
loop_
_entity.id
_entity.type
_entity.pdbx_description
1 polymer ?
#
loop_
_entity_poly.entity_id
_entity_poly.type
_entity_poly.pdbx_seq_one_letter_code
_entity_poly.pdbx_strand_id
1 'polypeptide(L)'
;MESKKWKIFLVEDDKVIAEEIERHLKFWNYEIKIAEDFQNIFDEFKSFHPDLVLMDVTLPFYNGYHWCKIIRKNSKVPILFISAADENLNLIMAMDLGADDYLTKPFELELLQIKIRALLRRAYEYIETRNIFYKDISLDCDKMIISRENKEIELTKNEFKILEILLEKPGKVVNRDEIIDKIWQSDSYIDDNTLTVNVMRLRKKLEDINIFDLIKTKKGAGYYVPPAN
;
A
#
# COMPACT_ATOMS: atom_id res chain seq x y z
N MET A 1 9.34 -18.76 -5.32
CA MET A 1 9.83 -17.42 -4.98
C MET A 1 9.72 -17.29 -3.48
N GLU A 2 10.85 -17.13 -2.78
CA GLU A 2 10.80 -16.85 -1.34
C GLU A 2 10.12 -15.50 -1.16
N SER A 3 9.06 -15.47 -0.35
CA SER A 3 8.39 -14.22 0.01
C SER A 3 9.37 -13.34 0.80
N LYS A 4 9.52 -12.08 0.42
CA LYS A 4 10.33 -11.10 1.17
C LYS A 4 9.94 -11.14 2.65
N LYS A 5 10.91 -11.37 3.52
CA LYS A 5 10.70 -11.30 4.96
C LYS A 5 10.87 -9.85 5.41
N TRP A 6 9.79 -9.24 5.90
CA TRP A 6 9.79 -7.85 6.35
C TRP A 6 10.56 -7.70 7.66
N LYS A 7 11.38 -6.65 7.75
CA LYS A 7 12.21 -6.32 8.92
C LYS A 7 11.53 -5.27 9.78
N ILE A 8 11.31 -5.58 11.04
CA ILE A 8 10.69 -4.66 12.01
C ILE A 8 11.69 -4.34 13.11
N PHE A 9 11.94 -3.06 13.32
CA PHE A 9 12.77 -2.57 14.43
C PHE A 9 11.85 -2.15 15.57
N LEU A 10 11.97 -2.83 16.71
CA LEU A 10 11.16 -2.60 17.91
C LEU A 10 11.98 -1.82 18.94
N VAL A 11 11.49 -0.65 19.31
CA VAL A 11 12.06 0.22 20.33
C VAL A 11 11.09 0.29 21.50
N GLU A 12 11.29 -0.59 22.49
CA GLU A 12 10.48 -0.78 23.68
C GLU A 12 11.42 -1.15 24.82
N ASP A 13 11.39 -0.44 25.95
CA ASP A 13 12.27 -0.69 27.10
C ASP A 13 11.70 -1.69 28.09
N ASP A 14 10.39 -1.91 28.07
CA ASP A 14 9.77 -3.02 28.83
C ASP A 14 10.06 -4.35 28.11
N LYS A 15 10.95 -5.14 28.73
CA LYS A 15 11.37 -6.43 28.18
C LYS A 15 10.23 -7.42 28.02
N VAL A 16 9.23 -7.40 28.90
CA VAL A 16 8.11 -8.33 28.85
C VAL A 16 7.25 -8.03 27.63
N ILE A 17 6.93 -6.76 27.41
CA ILE A 17 6.18 -6.30 26.24
C ILE A 17 6.98 -6.55 24.96
N ALA A 18 8.26 -6.24 24.95
CA ALA A 18 9.13 -6.43 23.79
C ALA A 18 9.22 -7.92 23.38
N GLU A 19 9.42 -8.83 24.32
CA GLU A 19 9.48 -10.28 24.07
C GLU A 19 8.13 -10.84 23.59
N GLU A 20 7.02 -10.34 24.11
CA GLU A 20 5.69 -10.75 23.69
C GLU A 20 5.39 -10.31 22.26
N ILE A 21 5.68 -9.06 21.91
CA ILE A 21 5.55 -8.53 20.55
C ILE A 21 6.47 -9.32 19.60
N GLU A 22 7.74 -9.52 19.98
CA GLU A 22 8.70 -10.26 19.17
C GLU A 22 8.21 -11.68 18.84
N ARG A 23 7.77 -12.41 19.87
CA ARG A 23 7.25 -13.79 19.71
C ARG A 23 6.06 -13.82 18.77
N HIS A 24 5.10 -12.90 18.94
CA HIS A 24 3.92 -12.82 18.09
C HIS A 24 4.29 -12.51 16.63
N LEU A 25 5.13 -11.51 16.40
CA LEU A 25 5.51 -11.11 15.05
C LEU A 25 6.40 -12.14 14.36
N LYS A 26 7.28 -12.85 15.07
CA LYS A 26 8.05 -13.98 14.51
C LYS A 26 7.15 -15.13 14.03
N PHE A 27 6.05 -15.40 14.72
CA PHE A 27 5.04 -16.38 14.28
C PHE A 27 4.46 -16.01 12.91
N TRP A 28 4.31 -14.72 12.62
CA TRP A 28 3.85 -14.19 11.33
C TRP A 28 4.97 -13.96 10.30
N ASN A 29 6.13 -14.58 10.52
CA ASN A 29 7.26 -14.56 9.60
C ASN A 29 7.92 -13.18 9.39
N TYR A 30 7.83 -12.28 10.39
CA TYR A 30 8.62 -11.05 10.41
C TYR A 30 10.03 -11.33 10.96
N GLU A 31 11.02 -10.54 10.50
CA GLU A 31 12.33 -10.46 11.12
C GLU A 31 12.35 -9.29 12.10
N ILE A 32 12.59 -9.57 13.39
CA ILE A 32 12.50 -8.56 14.44
C ILE A 32 13.89 -8.32 15.02
N LYS A 33 14.21 -7.04 15.19
CA LYS A 33 15.31 -6.59 16.04
C LYS A 33 14.74 -5.69 17.12
N ILE A 34 14.99 -6.01 18.39
CA ILE A 34 14.72 -5.15 19.55
C ILE A 34 15.91 -4.24 19.76
N ALA A 35 15.67 -2.96 20.06
CA ALA A 35 16.71 -2.00 20.41
C ALA A 35 17.35 -2.37 21.75
N GLU A 36 18.66 -2.33 21.81
CA GLU A 36 19.43 -2.66 23.00
C GLU A 36 20.10 -1.42 23.64
N ASP A 37 20.54 -0.47 22.81
CA ASP A 37 21.18 0.76 23.26
C ASP A 37 20.26 1.98 23.04
N PHE A 38 19.54 2.34 24.10
CA PHE A 38 18.61 3.48 24.08
C PHE A 38 19.31 4.85 24.00
N GLN A 39 20.63 4.91 24.06
CA GLN A 39 21.39 6.13 23.82
C GLN A 39 21.75 6.29 22.34
N ASN A 40 21.79 5.18 21.56
CA ASN A 40 22.22 5.16 20.16
C ASN A 40 21.25 4.40 19.22
N ILE A 41 19.95 4.51 19.45
CA ILE A 41 18.90 3.83 18.65
C ILE A 41 19.08 4.04 17.15
N PHE A 42 19.54 5.22 16.71
CA PHE A 42 19.69 5.53 15.30
C PHE A 42 20.82 4.71 14.63
N ASP A 43 21.87 4.36 15.33
CA ASP A 43 22.94 3.54 14.77
C ASP A 43 22.50 2.08 14.63
N GLU A 44 21.72 1.56 15.57
CA GLU A 44 21.08 0.25 15.42
C GLU A 44 20.06 0.23 14.28
N PHE A 45 19.23 1.26 14.17
CA PHE A 45 18.30 1.45 13.05
C PHE A 45 19.02 1.40 11.70
N LYS A 46 20.12 2.17 11.56
CA LYS A 46 20.92 2.18 10.33
C LYS A 46 21.55 0.82 10.00
N SER A 47 22.07 0.12 11.00
CA SER A 47 22.72 -1.18 10.77
C SER A 47 21.73 -2.28 10.38
N PHE A 48 20.52 -2.24 10.92
CA PHE A 48 19.49 -3.25 10.68
C PHE A 48 18.72 -3.04 9.38
N HIS A 49 18.59 -1.78 8.89
CA HIS A 49 17.82 -1.43 7.70
C HIS A 49 16.37 -1.95 7.77
N PRO A 50 15.56 -1.53 8.76
CA PRO A 50 14.20 -2.01 8.90
C PRO A 50 13.27 -1.52 7.80
N ASP A 51 12.20 -2.28 7.56
CA ASP A 51 11.08 -1.89 6.70
C ASP A 51 9.95 -1.18 7.50
N LEU A 52 9.97 -1.28 8.85
CA LEU A 52 9.03 -0.60 9.74
C LEU A 52 9.64 -0.44 11.13
N VAL A 53 9.32 0.65 11.81
CA VAL A 53 9.72 0.89 13.20
C VAL A 53 8.47 0.87 14.09
N LEU A 54 8.52 0.07 15.17
CA LEU A 54 7.63 0.17 16.31
C LEU A 54 8.35 0.98 17.37
N MET A 55 7.76 2.06 17.86
CA MET A 55 8.42 3.03 18.71
C MET A 55 7.58 3.32 19.95
N ASP A 56 8.06 2.95 21.13
CA ASP A 56 7.44 3.46 22.35
C ASP A 56 7.74 4.97 22.49
N VAL A 57 6.76 5.70 22.99
CA VAL A 57 6.91 7.12 23.31
C VAL A 57 7.74 7.30 24.56
N THR A 58 7.52 6.47 25.57
CA THR A 58 8.19 6.57 26.86
C THR A 58 9.43 5.67 26.87
N LEU A 59 10.59 6.25 26.65
CA LEU A 59 11.87 5.55 26.60
C LEU A 59 12.88 6.19 27.55
N PRO A 60 13.87 5.44 28.04
CA PRO A 60 14.96 5.99 28.83
C PRO A 60 15.83 6.94 27.99
N PHE A 61 16.43 7.96 28.63
CA PHE A 61 17.27 9.01 28.07
C PHE A 61 16.53 9.99 27.16
N TYR A 62 16.05 9.55 25.99
CA TYR A 62 15.31 10.36 25.01
C TYR A 62 14.01 9.65 24.66
N ASN A 63 12.91 10.40 24.65
CA ASN A 63 11.60 9.85 24.27
C ASN A 63 11.52 9.45 22.79
N GLY A 64 10.50 8.65 22.44
CA GLY A 64 10.31 8.17 21.08
C GLY A 64 10.16 9.28 20.03
N TYR A 65 9.62 10.45 20.41
CA TYR A 65 9.50 11.61 19.51
C TYR A 65 10.86 12.15 19.07
N HIS A 66 11.83 12.16 19.96
CA HIS A 66 13.21 12.55 19.64
C HIS A 66 13.78 11.62 18.56
N TRP A 67 13.64 10.31 18.74
CA TRP A 67 14.13 9.32 17.79
C TRP A 67 13.37 9.35 16.46
N CYS A 68 12.05 9.53 16.49
CA CYS A 68 11.26 9.73 15.28
C CYS A 68 11.81 10.89 14.44
N LYS A 69 12.05 12.04 15.05
CA LYS A 69 12.60 13.21 14.36
C LYS A 69 13.97 12.95 13.73
N ILE A 70 14.83 12.18 14.39
CA ILE A 70 16.16 11.80 13.85
C ILE A 70 16.00 10.85 12.67
N ILE A 71 15.16 9.81 12.81
CA ILE A 71 14.89 8.84 11.74
C ILE A 71 14.30 9.56 10.53
N ARG A 72 13.31 10.44 10.70
CA ARG A 72 12.63 11.17 9.61
C ARG A 72 13.54 12.08 8.80
N LYS A 73 14.61 12.62 9.39
CA LYS A 73 15.64 13.39 8.65
C LYS A 73 16.40 12.54 7.63
N ASN A 74 16.43 11.23 7.82
CA ASN A 74 17.28 10.31 7.05
C ASN A 74 16.50 9.22 6.32
N SER A 75 15.24 8.97 6.69
CA SER A 75 14.46 7.84 6.16
C SER A 75 12.96 8.16 6.13
N LYS A 76 12.28 7.54 5.15
CA LYS A 76 10.81 7.53 5.03
C LYS A 76 10.19 6.21 5.52
N VAL A 77 10.95 5.37 6.21
CA VAL A 77 10.44 4.11 6.77
C VAL A 77 9.22 4.38 7.65
N PRO A 78 8.12 3.61 7.54
CA PRO A 78 6.94 3.83 8.38
C PRO A 78 7.26 3.65 9.86
N ILE A 79 6.73 4.54 10.70
CA ILE A 79 6.88 4.52 12.16
C ILE A 79 5.48 4.42 12.78
N LEU A 80 5.25 3.34 13.54
CA LEU A 80 4.08 3.14 14.37
C LEU A 80 4.46 3.42 15.83
N PHE A 81 3.86 4.45 16.43
CA PHE A 81 4.01 4.68 17.85
C PHE A 81 3.17 3.72 18.69
N ILE A 82 3.72 3.29 19.80
CA ILE A 82 3.05 2.53 20.86
C ILE A 82 3.17 3.36 22.14
N SER A 83 2.05 3.67 22.82
CA SER A 83 2.09 4.53 24.00
C SER A 83 0.93 4.29 24.97
N ALA A 84 1.08 4.73 26.23
CA ALA A 84 0.02 4.67 27.22
C ALA A 84 -1.18 5.58 26.85
N ALA A 85 -2.39 5.20 27.30
CA ALA A 85 -3.67 5.81 26.89
C ALA A 85 -3.87 7.27 27.34
N ASP A 86 -3.14 7.75 28.35
CA ASP A 86 -3.37 9.07 28.99
C ASP A 86 -2.81 10.26 28.19
N GLU A 87 -2.32 10.03 26.97
CA GLU A 87 -1.57 11.02 26.21
C GLU A 87 -2.27 11.46 24.91
N ASN A 88 -3.55 11.82 24.97
CA ASN A 88 -4.29 12.33 23.79
C ASN A 88 -3.67 13.59 23.14
N LEU A 89 -2.91 14.39 23.88
CA LEU A 89 -2.06 15.46 23.34
C LEU A 89 -0.89 14.91 22.49
N ASN A 90 -0.46 13.70 22.75
CA ASN A 90 0.68 13.08 22.10
C ASN A 90 0.34 12.52 20.70
N LEU A 91 -0.91 12.18 20.41
CA LEU A 91 -1.32 11.75 19.07
C LEU A 91 -1.10 12.85 18.02
N ILE A 92 -1.52 14.08 18.33
CA ILE A 92 -1.34 15.23 17.44
C ILE A 92 0.14 15.54 17.26
N MET A 93 0.92 15.51 18.35
CA MET A 93 2.38 15.71 18.30
C MET A 93 3.08 14.59 17.52
N ALA A 94 2.67 13.33 17.69
CA ALA A 94 3.24 12.21 16.95
C ALA A 94 3.06 12.37 15.44
N MET A 95 1.85 12.73 14.99
CA MET A 95 1.54 12.93 13.58
C MET A 95 2.26 14.14 12.99
N ASP A 96 2.36 15.25 13.73
CA ASP A 96 3.10 16.45 13.32
C ASP A 96 4.62 16.18 13.19
N LEU A 97 5.16 15.28 14.00
CA LEU A 97 6.55 14.84 13.96
C LEU A 97 6.84 13.77 12.90
N GLY A 98 5.82 13.33 12.16
CA GLY A 98 5.96 12.42 11.03
C GLY A 98 5.75 10.94 11.36
N ALA A 99 4.98 10.62 12.41
CA ALA A 99 4.44 9.28 12.62
C ALA A 99 3.44 8.91 11.52
N ASP A 100 3.38 7.63 11.16
CA ASP A 100 2.44 7.13 10.15
C ASP A 100 1.19 6.55 10.77
N ASP A 101 1.25 6.10 12.03
CA ASP A 101 0.11 5.61 12.82
C ASP A 101 0.47 5.55 14.31
N TYR A 102 -0.52 5.22 15.13
CA TYR A 102 -0.44 5.20 16.58
C TYR A 102 -1.27 4.05 17.17
N LEU A 103 -0.80 3.45 18.28
CA LEU A 103 -1.48 2.37 19.01
C LEU A 103 -1.35 2.61 20.51
N THR A 104 -2.49 2.64 21.22
CA THR A 104 -2.53 2.86 22.67
C THR A 104 -2.40 1.56 23.45
N LYS A 105 -1.57 1.55 24.49
CA LYS A 105 -1.51 0.48 25.50
C LYS A 105 -2.68 0.62 26.49
N PRO A 106 -3.35 -0.50 26.91
CA PRO A 106 -3.15 -1.86 26.43
C PRO A 106 -3.78 -2.10 25.05
N PHE A 107 -3.20 -2.98 24.25
CA PHE A 107 -3.69 -3.34 22.92
C PHE A 107 -3.65 -4.86 22.69
N GLU A 108 -4.49 -5.32 21.78
CA GLU A 108 -4.45 -6.71 21.31
C GLU A 108 -3.35 -6.86 20.24
N LEU A 109 -2.57 -7.95 20.28
CA LEU A 109 -1.47 -8.19 19.34
C LEU A 109 -1.95 -8.34 17.89
N GLU A 110 -3.17 -8.82 17.71
CA GLU A 110 -3.85 -8.89 16.42
C GLU A 110 -4.07 -7.49 15.81
N LEU A 111 -4.44 -6.51 16.63
CA LEU A 111 -4.59 -5.12 16.18
C LEU A 111 -3.25 -4.51 15.78
N LEU A 112 -2.19 -4.76 16.54
CA LEU A 112 -0.83 -4.37 16.21
C LEU A 112 -0.43 -4.94 14.84
N GLN A 113 -0.67 -6.22 14.60
CA GLN A 113 -0.37 -6.88 13.33
C GLN A 113 -1.16 -6.29 12.16
N ILE A 114 -2.46 -5.99 12.34
CA ILE A 114 -3.29 -5.35 11.30
C ILE A 114 -2.70 -4.00 10.91
N LYS A 115 -2.29 -3.18 11.89
CA LYS A 115 -1.67 -1.87 11.65
C LYS A 115 -0.32 -1.99 10.94
N ILE A 116 0.55 -2.93 11.37
CA ILE A 116 1.83 -3.21 10.71
C ILE A 116 1.61 -3.56 9.23
N ARG A 117 0.70 -4.48 8.92
CA ARG A 117 0.38 -4.86 7.54
C ARG A 117 -0.14 -3.69 6.72
N ALA A 118 -1.01 -2.85 7.30
CA ALA A 118 -1.53 -1.67 6.63
C ALA A 118 -0.43 -0.65 6.30
N LEU A 119 0.51 -0.45 7.23
CA LEU A 119 1.66 0.46 7.04
C LEU A 119 2.64 -0.07 6.00
N LEU A 120 3.03 -1.34 6.09
CA LEU A 120 3.93 -1.98 5.10
C LEU A 120 3.32 -1.95 3.70
N ARG A 121 2.03 -2.29 3.58
CA ARG A 121 1.30 -2.19 2.31
C ARG A 121 1.34 -0.76 1.77
N ARG A 122 1.03 0.24 2.59
CA ARG A 122 1.04 1.66 2.20
C ARG A 122 2.42 2.14 1.80
N ALA A 123 3.47 1.71 2.50
CA ALA A 123 4.84 2.16 2.26
C ALA A 123 5.53 1.43 1.11
N TYR A 124 5.22 0.16 0.86
CA TYR A 124 6.00 -0.69 -0.04
C TYR A 124 5.19 -1.42 -1.10
N GLU A 125 3.96 -1.84 -0.83
CA GLU A 125 3.10 -2.46 -1.85
C GLU A 125 2.46 -1.39 -2.77
N TYR A 126 2.38 -0.12 -2.28
CA TYR A 126 2.12 1.03 -3.15
C TYR A 126 3.39 1.55 -3.88
N ILE A 127 4.61 1.08 -3.50
CA ILE A 127 5.89 1.42 -4.16
C ILE A 127 6.31 0.32 -5.15
N GLU A 128 5.89 -0.92 -5.02
CA GLU A 128 5.64 -1.72 -6.21
C GLU A 128 4.45 -1.02 -6.88
N THR A 129 4.73 -0.07 -7.78
CA THR A 129 3.74 0.48 -8.69
C THR A 129 2.87 -0.70 -9.09
N ARG A 130 1.59 -0.68 -8.70
CA ARG A 130 0.65 -1.74 -9.06
C ARG A 130 0.49 -1.65 -10.57
N ASN A 131 1.54 -2.10 -11.25
CA ASN A 131 1.59 -2.14 -12.69
C ASN A 131 0.98 -3.46 -13.15
N ILE A 132 -0.08 -3.36 -13.89
CA ILE A 132 -0.62 -4.49 -14.63
C ILE A 132 0.12 -4.53 -15.96
N PHE A 133 0.89 -5.60 -16.18
CA PHE A 133 1.57 -5.84 -17.46
C PHE A 133 0.73 -6.76 -18.32
N TYR A 134 0.51 -6.35 -19.55
CA TYR A 134 -0.19 -7.15 -20.55
C TYR A 134 0.50 -6.98 -21.90
N LYS A 135 1.18 -8.04 -22.38
CA LYS A 135 2.07 -7.99 -23.58
C LYS A 135 3.10 -6.87 -23.44
N ASP A 136 3.09 -5.92 -24.35
CA ASP A 136 3.96 -4.74 -24.42
C ASP A 136 3.32 -3.48 -23.76
N ILE A 137 2.23 -3.68 -23.01
CA ILE A 137 1.47 -2.61 -22.33
C ILE A 137 1.74 -2.66 -20.83
N SER A 138 1.91 -1.50 -20.22
CA SER A 138 1.99 -1.32 -18.78
C SER A 138 0.94 -0.33 -18.31
N LEU A 139 0.12 -0.72 -17.32
CA LEU A 139 -0.85 0.16 -16.66
C LEU A 139 -0.36 0.46 -15.24
N ASP A 140 0.11 1.71 -15.01
CA ASP A 140 0.45 2.24 -13.69
C ASP A 140 -0.84 2.57 -12.95
N CYS A 141 -1.17 1.73 -11.95
CA CYS A 141 -2.43 1.85 -11.23
C CYS A 141 -2.46 3.02 -10.25
N ASP A 142 -1.30 3.53 -9.83
CA ASP A 142 -1.23 4.65 -8.88
C ASP A 142 -1.38 5.99 -9.60
N LYS A 143 -0.77 6.09 -10.77
CA LYS A 143 -0.85 7.30 -11.60
C LYS A 143 -2.03 7.28 -12.58
N MET A 144 -2.72 6.14 -12.72
CA MET A 144 -3.74 5.91 -13.74
C MET A 144 -3.22 6.20 -15.16
N ILE A 145 -1.97 5.82 -15.43
CA ILE A 145 -1.30 6.00 -16.71
C ILE A 145 -1.14 4.65 -17.40
N ILE A 146 -1.56 4.58 -18.66
CA ILE A 146 -1.23 3.45 -19.53
C ILE A 146 -0.10 3.83 -20.47
N SER A 147 0.87 2.94 -20.62
CA SER A 147 2.02 3.15 -21.49
C SER A 147 2.27 1.97 -22.41
N ARG A 148 2.79 2.27 -23.58
CA ARG A 148 3.28 1.33 -24.58
C ARG A 148 4.51 1.92 -25.26
N GLU A 149 5.65 1.21 -25.22
CA GLU A 149 6.93 1.71 -25.72
C GLU A 149 7.28 3.07 -25.09
N ASN A 150 7.43 4.14 -25.90
CA ASN A 150 7.76 5.50 -25.45
C ASN A 150 6.53 6.44 -25.40
N LYS A 151 5.31 5.90 -25.47
CA LYS A 151 4.07 6.67 -25.40
C LYS A 151 3.31 6.33 -24.13
N GLU A 152 2.74 7.35 -23.52
CA GLU A 152 1.90 7.21 -22.34
C GLU A 152 0.68 8.14 -22.43
N ILE A 153 -0.40 7.76 -21.75
CA ILE A 153 -1.62 8.56 -21.65
C ILE A 153 -2.29 8.38 -20.29
N GLU A 154 -2.73 9.47 -19.71
CA GLU A 154 -3.47 9.49 -18.47
C GLU A 154 -4.95 9.10 -18.68
N LEU A 155 -5.47 8.23 -17.83
CA LEU A 155 -6.84 7.79 -17.85
C LEU A 155 -7.65 8.51 -16.76
N THR A 156 -8.92 8.78 -17.05
CA THR A 156 -9.86 9.19 -16.00
C THR A 156 -10.12 8.03 -15.04
N LYS A 157 -10.62 8.31 -13.84
CA LYS A 157 -10.92 7.29 -12.81
C LYS A 157 -11.78 6.14 -13.36
N ASN A 158 -12.81 6.44 -14.16
CA ASN A 158 -13.69 5.43 -14.73
C ASN A 158 -13.02 4.64 -15.86
N GLU A 159 -12.29 5.29 -16.75
CA GLU A 159 -11.52 4.64 -17.81
C GLU A 159 -10.47 3.69 -17.26
N PHE A 160 -9.72 4.16 -16.24
CA PHE A 160 -8.75 3.35 -15.52
C PHE A 160 -9.42 2.11 -14.89
N LYS A 161 -10.51 2.31 -14.14
CA LYS A 161 -11.19 1.21 -13.44
C LYS A 161 -11.76 0.16 -14.40
N ILE A 162 -12.32 0.58 -15.52
CA ILE A 162 -12.76 -0.33 -16.57
C ILE A 162 -11.59 -1.17 -17.09
N LEU A 163 -10.48 -0.51 -17.44
CA LEU A 163 -9.31 -1.19 -17.98
C LEU A 163 -8.67 -2.14 -16.98
N GLU A 164 -8.54 -1.73 -15.71
CA GLU A 164 -8.05 -2.56 -14.61
C GLU A 164 -8.85 -3.85 -14.49
N ILE A 165 -10.18 -3.74 -14.41
CA ILE A 165 -11.09 -4.90 -14.29
C ILE A 165 -10.91 -5.89 -15.45
N LEU A 166 -10.75 -5.39 -16.66
CA LEU A 166 -10.61 -6.22 -17.85
C LEU A 166 -9.22 -6.87 -17.95
N LEU A 167 -8.16 -6.17 -17.53
CA LEU A 167 -6.79 -6.67 -17.51
C LEU A 167 -6.51 -7.64 -16.36
N GLU A 168 -7.32 -7.63 -15.28
CA GLU A 168 -7.23 -8.65 -14.23
C GLU A 168 -7.65 -10.04 -14.70
N LYS A 169 -8.47 -10.13 -15.75
CA LYS A 169 -9.05 -11.39 -16.25
C LYS A 169 -8.90 -11.52 -17.77
N PRO A 170 -7.69 -11.52 -18.36
CA PRO A 170 -7.53 -11.64 -19.80
C PRO A 170 -8.17 -12.92 -20.34
N GLY A 171 -8.83 -12.82 -21.49
CA GLY A 171 -9.56 -13.92 -22.12
C GLY A 171 -10.95 -14.20 -21.55
N LYS A 172 -11.34 -13.58 -20.44
CA LYS A 172 -12.67 -13.75 -19.85
C LYS A 172 -13.58 -12.55 -20.16
N VAL A 173 -14.82 -12.84 -20.51
CA VAL A 173 -15.84 -11.80 -20.68
C VAL A 173 -16.29 -11.34 -19.29
N VAL A 174 -16.20 -10.04 -19.02
CA VAL A 174 -16.74 -9.41 -17.81
C VAL A 174 -18.08 -8.79 -18.17
N ASN A 175 -19.11 -9.16 -17.40
CA ASN A 175 -20.46 -8.66 -17.62
C ASN A 175 -20.56 -7.16 -17.33
N ARG A 176 -21.51 -6.49 -17.99
CA ARG A 176 -21.71 -5.04 -17.84
C ARG A 176 -22.05 -4.68 -16.38
N ASP A 177 -22.96 -5.43 -15.77
CA ASP A 177 -23.36 -5.23 -14.37
C ASP A 177 -22.17 -5.43 -13.42
N GLU A 178 -21.33 -6.47 -13.64
CA GLU A 178 -20.12 -6.70 -12.85
C GLU A 178 -19.14 -5.50 -12.93
N ILE A 179 -19.00 -4.88 -14.10
CA ILE A 179 -18.16 -3.70 -14.27
C ILE A 179 -18.76 -2.51 -13.51
N ILE A 180 -20.05 -2.28 -13.67
CA ILE A 180 -20.78 -1.19 -13.01
C ILE A 180 -20.70 -1.31 -11.50
N ASP A 181 -20.97 -2.49 -10.93
CA ASP A 181 -20.92 -2.76 -9.49
C ASP A 181 -19.53 -2.51 -8.91
N LYS A 182 -18.47 -2.96 -9.60
CA LYS A 182 -17.08 -2.72 -9.17
C LYS A 182 -16.68 -1.24 -9.21
N ILE A 183 -17.23 -0.48 -10.16
CA ILE A 183 -17.01 0.96 -10.24
C ILE A 183 -17.78 1.68 -9.12
N TRP A 184 -18.99 1.28 -8.80
CA TRP A 184 -19.78 1.85 -7.69
C TRP A 184 -19.10 1.67 -6.32
N GLN A 185 -18.45 0.53 -6.08
CA GLN A 185 -17.66 0.31 -4.86
C GLN A 185 -16.49 1.31 -4.70
N SER A 186 -16.15 2.05 -5.75
CA SER A 186 -15.09 3.06 -5.76
C SER A 186 -15.60 4.52 -5.74
N ASP A 187 -16.81 4.77 -5.20
CA ASP A 187 -17.47 6.10 -5.09
C ASP A 187 -17.81 6.78 -6.42
N SER A 188 -17.90 6.05 -7.52
CA SER A 188 -18.26 6.59 -8.84
C SER A 188 -19.54 5.98 -9.34
N TYR A 189 -20.65 6.77 -9.40
CA TYR A 189 -21.89 6.30 -9.98
C TYR A 189 -21.81 6.33 -11.50
N ILE A 190 -22.02 5.17 -12.16
CA ILE A 190 -22.21 5.05 -13.61
C ILE A 190 -23.40 4.13 -13.93
N ASP A 191 -24.12 4.46 -14.99
CA ASP A 191 -25.14 3.61 -15.59
C ASP A 191 -24.60 2.90 -16.84
N ASP A 192 -25.44 2.07 -17.48
CA ASP A 192 -25.09 1.30 -18.66
C ASP A 192 -24.70 2.18 -19.88
N ASN A 193 -25.36 3.31 -20.05
CA ASN A 193 -25.02 4.27 -21.10
C ASN A 193 -23.67 4.94 -20.84
N THR A 194 -23.44 5.33 -19.61
CA THR A 194 -22.17 5.92 -19.16
C THR A 194 -21.01 4.94 -19.32
N LEU A 195 -21.21 3.64 -19.00
CA LEU A 195 -20.21 2.59 -19.25
C LEU A 195 -19.87 2.52 -20.75
N THR A 196 -20.86 2.52 -21.62
CA THR A 196 -20.65 2.46 -23.09
C THR A 196 -19.83 3.63 -23.58
N VAL A 197 -20.14 4.86 -23.12
CA VAL A 197 -19.42 6.08 -23.48
C VAL A 197 -17.97 6.04 -22.97
N ASN A 198 -17.75 5.58 -21.73
CA ASN A 198 -16.39 5.45 -21.17
C ASN A 198 -15.55 4.44 -21.94
N VAL A 199 -16.12 3.28 -22.31
CA VAL A 199 -15.41 2.29 -23.14
C VAL A 199 -15.05 2.85 -24.51
N MET A 200 -15.95 3.64 -25.12
CA MET A 200 -15.68 4.28 -26.41
C MET A 200 -14.54 5.32 -26.32
N ARG A 201 -14.55 6.16 -25.28
CA ARG A 201 -13.48 7.15 -25.01
C ARG A 201 -12.15 6.46 -24.72
N LEU A 202 -12.18 5.42 -23.90
CA LEU A 202 -11.00 4.62 -23.56
C LEU A 202 -10.37 4.00 -24.82
N ARG A 203 -11.15 3.39 -25.70
CA ARG A 203 -10.66 2.85 -26.98
C ARG A 203 -9.94 3.93 -27.81
N LYS A 204 -10.55 5.11 -27.94
CA LYS A 204 -9.96 6.22 -28.69
C LYS A 204 -8.63 6.65 -28.08
N LYS A 205 -8.54 6.78 -26.75
CA LYS A 205 -7.29 7.10 -26.06
C LYS A 205 -6.20 6.04 -26.29
N LEU A 206 -6.59 4.77 -26.28
CA LEU A 206 -5.67 3.66 -26.54
C LEU A 206 -5.08 3.71 -27.97
N GLU A 207 -5.90 4.09 -28.95
CA GLU A 207 -5.47 4.28 -30.34
C GLU A 207 -4.42 5.39 -30.47
N ASP A 208 -4.50 6.46 -29.66
CA ASP A 208 -3.55 7.58 -29.67
C ASP A 208 -2.11 7.14 -29.29
N ILE A 209 -1.99 6.03 -28.54
CA ILE A 209 -0.72 5.40 -28.17
C ILE A 209 -0.46 4.07 -28.90
N ASN A 210 -1.06 3.90 -30.07
CA ASN A 210 -0.93 2.74 -30.95
C ASN A 210 -1.44 1.40 -30.34
N ILE A 211 -2.31 1.44 -29.36
CA ILE A 211 -2.97 0.25 -28.80
C ILE A 211 -4.32 0.06 -29.48
N PHE A 212 -4.36 -0.81 -30.45
CA PHE A 212 -5.58 -1.10 -31.23
C PHE A 212 -6.22 -2.41 -30.71
N ASP A 213 -7.54 -2.44 -30.73
CA ASP A 213 -8.31 -3.66 -30.49
C ASP A 213 -8.10 -4.35 -29.12
N LEU A 214 -7.57 -3.66 -28.12
CA LEU A 214 -7.34 -4.21 -26.78
C LEU A 214 -8.66 -4.61 -26.11
N ILE A 215 -9.67 -3.76 -26.19
CA ILE A 215 -10.98 -4.00 -25.55
C ILE A 215 -11.96 -4.48 -26.60
N LYS A 216 -12.41 -5.72 -26.49
CA LYS A 216 -13.40 -6.33 -27.38
C LYS A 216 -14.78 -6.33 -26.73
N THR A 217 -15.82 -6.26 -27.57
CA THR A 217 -17.21 -6.37 -27.13
C THR A 217 -17.76 -7.77 -27.43
N LYS A 218 -18.32 -8.45 -26.43
CA LYS A 218 -19.15 -9.63 -26.61
C LYS A 218 -20.61 -9.18 -26.63
N LYS A 219 -21.23 -9.17 -27.82
CA LYS A 219 -22.60 -8.70 -27.99
C LYS A 219 -23.55 -9.36 -26.99
N GLY A 220 -24.33 -8.56 -26.26
CA GLY A 220 -25.30 -9.02 -25.28
C GLY A 220 -24.71 -9.53 -23.95
N ALA A 221 -23.37 -9.52 -23.76
CA ALA A 221 -22.75 -10.04 -22.54
C ALA A 221 -21.87 -9.01 -21.83
N GLY A 222 -20.97 -8.31 -22.53
CA GLY A 222 -20.05 -7.37 -21.87
C GLY A 222 -18.79 -7.11 -22.67
N TYR A 223 -17.69 -6.89 -21.96
CA TYR A 223 -16.39 -6.56 -22.55
C TYR A 223 -15.30 -7.53 -22.09
N TYR A 224 -14.23 -7.64 -22.86
CA TYR A 224 -13.07 -8.46 -22.51
C TYR A 224 -11.81 -7.95 -23.20
N VAL A 225 -10.66 -8.27 -22.59
CA VAL A 225 -9.35 -8.19 -23.22
C VAL A 225 -8.99 -9.59 -23.71
N PRO A 226 -8.47 -9.79 -24.94
CA PRO A 226 -8.04 -11.11 -25.45
C PRO A 226 -7.03 -11.78 -24.51
N PRO A 227 -6.82 -13.12 -24.57
CA PRO A 227 -5.76 -13.75 -23.79
C PRO A 227 -4.37 -13.23 -24.21
N ALA A 228 -3.43 -13.22 -23.29
CA ALA A 228 -2.04 -12.79 -23.54
C ALA A 228 -1.24 -13.96 -24.15
N ASN A 229 -1.55 -14.40 -25.37
CA ASN A 229 -0.73 -15.40 -26.07
C ASN A 229 0.52 -14.79 -26.65
#